data_436b2156c161cf70a8b841544bc29383
#
_entry.id   436b2156c161cf70a8b841544bc29383
#
_cell.length_a   1.000
_cell.length_b   1.000
_cell.length_c   1.000
_cell.angle_alpha   90.00
_cell.angle_beta   90.00
_cell.angle_gamma   90.00
#
_symmetry.space_group_name_H-M   'P 1'
#
loop_
_entity.id
_entity.type
_entity.pdbx_description
1 polymer ?
#
loop_
_entity_poly.entity_id
_entity_poly.type
_entity_poly.pdbx_seq_one_letter_code
_entity_poly.pdbx_strand_id
1 'polypeptide(L)'
;NKKNDTEKEENSSIYSGLKFRSIGPALMSGRVSDIVIHPENENLWYITAGSGGVWKTENSGTTWKSIFDNQKSYSIGCISLDPQIPHIIWVGTGENVGGRHVAYGDGIYKSEDSGESWKNMGLKKSEHISKIIIHPKNSDIIWVASQGPLWSKGGERGVYKSTDGGESWIQTLGDN
;
A
#
# COMPACT_ATOMS: atom_id res chain seq x y z
N ASN A 1 -18.49 32.17 25.94
CA ASN A 1 -17.48 31.63 24.98
C ASN A 1 -16.10 31.33 25.62
N LYS A 2 -15.73 31.98 26.74
CA LYS A 2 -14.45 31.72 27.42
C LYS A 2 -14.41 30.38 28.21
N LYS A 3 -15.55 29.86 28.65
CA LYS A 3 -15.62 28.59 29.42
C LYS A 3 -15.36 27.34 28.57
N ASN A 4 -15.76 27.37 27.29
CA ASN A 4 -15.58 26.20 26.37
C ASN A 4 -14.14 26.05 25.86
N ASP A 5 -13.37 27.14 25.79
CA ASP A 5 -12.01 27.10 25.34
C ASP A 5 -11.02 26.55 26.38
N THR A 6 -11.32 26.87 27.69
CA THR A 6 -10.53 26.34 28.80
C THR A 6 -10.73 24.84 29.04
N GLU A 7 -11.95 24.32 28.86
CA GLU A 7 -12.19 22.86 28.94
C GLU A 7 -11.54 22.07 27.80
N LYS A 8 -11.40 22.66 26.61
CA LYS A 8 -10.70 22.03 25.49
C LYS A 8 -9.19 22.00 25.69
N GLU A 9 -8.59 23.04 26.25
CA GLU A 9 -7.17 23.09 26.56
C GLU A 9 -6.78 22.15 27.71
N GLU A 10 -7.59 22.07 28.78
CA GLU A 10 -7.35 21.13 29.87
C GLU A 10 -7.46 19.66 29.43
N ASN A 11 -8.44 19.30 28.60
CA ASN A 11 -8.54 17.93 28.08
C ASN A 11 -7.39 17.54 27.11
N SER A 12 -6.85 18.48 26.34
CA SER A 12 -5.69 18.21 25.49
C SER A 12 -4.41 17.98 26.30
N SER A 13 -4.28 18.61 27.48
CA SER A 13 -3.12 18.45 28.35
C SER A 13 -3.08 17.13 29.10
N ILE A 14 -4.25 16.59 29.47
CA ILE A 14 -4.37 15.33 30.25
C ILE A 14 -3.86 14.14 29.42
N TYR A 15 -4.07 14.14 28.11
CA TYR A 15 -3.67 13.05 27.22
C TYR A 15 -2.36 13.31 26.46
N SER A 16 -1.72 14.45 26.64
CA SER A 16 -0.50 14.83 25.93
C SER A 16 0.69 13.89 26.19
N GLY A 17 0.69 13.18 27.32
CA GLY A 17 1.67 12.16 27.67
C GLY A 17 1.40 10.77 27.07
N LEU A 18 0.22 10.54 26.51
CA LEU A 18 -0.13 9.25 25.92
C LEU A 18 0.45 9.17 24.50
N LYS A 19 1.33 8.21 24.29
CA LYS A 19 1.91 7.92 22.97
C LYS A 19 1.52 6.50 22.56
N PHE A 20 0.95 6.37 21.37
CA PHE A 20 0.84 5.06 20.76
C PHE A 20 2.23 4.54 20.39
N ARG A 21 2.48 3.29 20.69
CA ARG A 21 3.66 2.57 20.19
C ARG A 21 3.20 1.43 19.31
N SER A 22 3.88 1.19 18.22
CA SER A 22 3.71 -0.04 17.47
C SER A 22 4.17 -1.21 18.35
N ILE A 23 3.28 -2.19 18.51
CA ILE A 23 3.58 -3.44 19.24
C ILE A 23 3.94 -4.58 18.28
N GLY A 24 4.18 -4.23 17.02
CA GLY A 24 4.44 -5.18 15.94
C GLY A 24 3.16 -5.83 15.40
N PRO A 25 3.28 -6.72 14.43
CA PRO A 25 2.12 -7.46 13.95
C PRO A 25 1.57 -8.28 15.11
N ALA A 26 0.27 -8.19 15.32
CA ALA A 26 -0.42 -9.14 16.18
C ALA A 26 -0.22 -10.55 15.60
N LEU A 27 -0.23 -11.56 16.45
CA LEU A 27 0.00 -12.97 16.08
C LEU A 27 -0.93 -13.50 14.96
N MET A 28 -1.94 -12.74 14.59
CA MET A 28 -3.01 -13.04 13.64
C MET A 28 -3.14 -11.96 12.55
N SER A 29 -2.05 -11.33 12.16
CA SER A 29 -2.02 -10.11 11.32
C SER A 29 -2.30 -10.32 9.84
N GLY A 30 -2.93 -11.39 9.44
CA GLY A 30 -3.37 -11.61 8.08
C GLY A 30 -2.46 -12.52 7.26
N ARG A 31 -2.87 -12.72 6.01
CA ARG A 31 -2.18 -13.58 5.04
C ARG A 31 -1.09 -12.78 4.34
N VAL A 32 0.02 -13.41 4.05
CA VAL A 32 0.98 -12.88 3.08
C VAL A 32 0.28 -12.81 1.72
N SER A 33 0.13 -11.61 1.17
CA SER A 33 -0.52 -11.40 -0.12
C SER A 33 0.47 -11.43 -1.28
N ASP A 34 1.70 -10.96 -1.05
CA ASP A 34 2.75 -10.96 -2.07
C ASP A 34 4.13 -10.88 -1.43
N ILE A 35 5.17 -11.26 -2.19
CA ILE A 35 6.57 -11.17 -1.81
C ILE A 35 7.41 -10.79 -3.01
N VAL A 36 8.37 -9.88 -2.81
CA VAL A 36 9.39 -9.55 -3.81
C VAL A 36 10.77 -9.54 -3.19
N ILE A 37 11.76 -10.03 -3.93
CA ILE A 37 13.17 -10.04 -3.54
C ILE A 37 13.91 -9.05 -4.44
N HIS A 38 14.80 -8.26 -3.85
CA HIS A 38 15.59 -7.30 -4.60
C HIS A 38 16.52 -8.03 -5.58
N PRO A 39 16.53 -7.69 -6.89
CA PRO A 39 17.22 -8.48 -7.90
C PRO A 39 18.75 -8.50 -7.74
N GLU A 40 19.33 -7.47 -7.12
CA GLU A 40 20.77 -7.32 -6.91
C GLU A 40 21.20 -7.59 -5.44
N ASN A 41 20.25 -7.86 -4.53
CA ASN A 41 20.54 -8.13 -3.14
C ASN A 41 19.56 -9.17 -2.58
N GLU A 42 19.96 -10.42 -2.61
CA GLU A 42 19.15 -11.56 -2.14
C GLU A 42 18.82 -11.54 -0.63
N ASN A 43 19.43 -10.66 0.16
CA ASN A 43 19.09 -10.48 1.57
C ASN A 43 17.96 -9.45 1.79
N LEU A 44 17.66 -8.64 0.77
CA LEU A 44 16.64 -7.59 0.84
C LEU A 44 15.34 -8.07 0.22
N TRP A 45 14.32 -8.29 1.09
CA TRP A 45 12.99 -8.71 0.68
C TRP A 45 11.94 -7.76 1.19
N TYR A 46 10.83 -7.72 0.47
CA TYR A 46 9.61 -7.07 0.91
C TYR A 46 8.46 -8.07 0.87
N ILE A 47 7.66 -8.09 1.93
CA ILE A 47 6.42 -8.87 1.98
C ILE A 47 5.25 -7.95 2.26
N THR A 48 4.10 -8.33 1.77
CA THR A 48 2.85 -7.64 2.01
C THR A 48 1.87 -8.57 2.71
N ALA A 49 1.08 -7.99 3.61
CA ALA A 49 0.05 -8.72 4.33
C ALA A 49 -1.32 -8.11 4.02
N GLY A 50 -2.31 -8.98 3.76
CA GLY A 50 -3.67 -8.57 3.45
C GLY A 50 -4.34 -7.72 4.52
N SER A 51 -3.85 -7.79 5.76
CA SER A 51 -4.28 -6.96 6.88
C SER A 51 -3.13 -6.59 7.80
N GLY A 52 -1.95 -6.30 7.25
CA GLY A 52 -0.74 -6.08 8.06
C GLY A 52 0.31 -5.17 7.41
N GLY A 53 -0.05 -4.44 6.34
CA GLY A 53 0.84 -3.49 5.69
C GLY A 53 1.99 -4.13 4.91
N VAL A 54 3.10 -3.41 4.82
CA VAL A 54 4.31 -3.82 4.10
C VAL A 54 5.47 -3.96 5.07
N TRP A 55 6.21 -5.06 4.94
CA TRP A 55 7.35 -5.39 5.78
C TRP A 55 8.61 -5.58 4.96
N LYS A 56 9.73 -5.08 5.47
CA LYS A 56 11.05 -5.15 4.85
C LYS A 56 11.98 -5.98 5.73
N THR A 57 12.75 -6.85 5.12
CA THR A 57 13.92 -7.50 5.74
C THR A 57 15.18 -7.18 4.95
N GLU A 58 16.31 -7.03 5.64
CA GLU A 58 17.63 -6.82 5.04
C GLU A 58 18.60 -7.96 5.37
N ASN A 59 18.08 -9.05 5.92
CA ASN A 59 18.86 -10.20 6.37
C ASN A 59 18.11 -11.52 6.11
N SER A 60 17.54 -11.65 4.91
CA SER A 60 16.88 -12.89 4.43
C SER A 60 15.79 -13.40 5.37
N GLY A 61 15.00 -12.47 5.94
CA GLY A 61 13.86 -12.83 6.79
C GLY A 61 14.16 -13.05 8.26
N THR A 62 15.40 -12.83 8.72
CA THR A 62 15.74 -13.02 10.14
C THR A 62 15.09 -11.94 11.01
N THR A 63 15.05 -10.69 10.55
CA THR A 63 14.32 -9.59 11.21
C THR A 63 13.48 -8.82 10.19
N TRP A 64 12.40 -8.22 10.67
CA TRP A 64 11.45 -7.50 9.84
C TRP A 64 11.13 -6.12 10.42
N LYS A 65 11.08 -5.10 9.55
CA LYS A 65 10.68 -3.73 9.85
C LYS A 65 9.40 -3.42 9.10
N SER A 66 8.36 -2.93 9.77
CA SER A 66 7.19 -2.36 9.09
C SER A 66 7.58 -1.02 8.45
N ILE A 67 7.17 -0.82 7.19
CA ILE A 67 7.53 0.35 6.40
C ILE A 67 6.31 1.09 5.81
N PHE A 68 5.09 0.70 6.17
CA PHE A 68 3.86 1.24 5.60
C PHE A 68 2.86 1.76 6.64
N ASP A 69 3.20 1.76 7.93
CA ASP A 69 2.30 2.05 9.06
C ASP A 69 1.68 3.45 9.04
N ASN A 70 2.33 4.42 8.39
CA ASN A 70 1.87 5.80 8.32
C ASN A 70 0.89 6.06 7.15
N GLN A 71 0.53 5.03 6.40
CA GLN A 71 -0.40 5.16 5.28
C GLN A 71 -1.84 4.90 5.74
N LYS A 72 -2.81 5.31 4.90
CA LYS A 72 -4.23 5.22 5.25
C LYS A 72 -4.78 3.80 5.21
N SER A 73 -4.25 2.95 4.32
CA SER A 73 -4.65 1.56 4.23
C SER A 73 -3.56 0.64 4.77
N TYR A 74 -3.94 -0.33 5.57
CA TYR A 74 -3.10 -1.44 6.01
C TYR A 74 -3.36 -2.74 5.22
N SER A 75 -4.38 -2.73 4.37
CA SER A 75 -4.74 -3.86 3.52
C SER A 75 -3.98 -3.78 2.21
N ILE A 76 -3.17 -4.79 1.92
CA ILE A 76 -2.30 -4.79 0.74
C ILE A 76 -2.63 -5.97 -0.15
N GLY A 77 -2.81 -5.69 -1.45
CA GLY A 77 -3.08 -6.69 -2.47
C GLY A 77 -1.83 -7.21 -3.18
N CYS A 78 -0.91 -6.32 -3.52
CA CYS A 78 0.30 -6.69 -4.25
C CYS A 78 1.44 -5.68 -4.05
N ILE A 79 2.66 -6.12 -4.41
CA ILE A 79 3.86 -5.29 -4.43
C ILE A 79 4.67 -5.58 -5.70
N SER A 80 5.37 -4.58 -6.22
CA SER A 80 6.30 -4.74 -7.35
C SER A 80 7.49 -3.81 -7.18
N LEU A 81 8.68 -4.31 -7.53
CA LEU A 81 9.88 -3.49 -7.68
C LEU A 81 10.01 -3.03 -9.12
N ASP A 82 10.53 -1.84 -9.33
CA ASP A 82 10.92 -1.37 -10.66
C ASP A 82 12.11 -2.20 -11.16
N PRO A 83 12.01 -2.87 -12.33
CA PRO A 83 13.08 -3.74 -12.81
C PRO A 83 14.34 -2.99 -13.28
N GLN A 84 14.25 -1.68 -13.56
CA GLN A 84 15.40 -0.84 -13.93
C GLN A 84 15.98 -0.12 -12.70
N ILE A 85 15.13 0.17 -11.71
CA ILE A 85 15.47 0.99 -10.53
C ILE A 85 14.90 0.32 -9.30
N PRO A 86 15.49 -0.79 -8.79
CA PRO A 86 14.87 -1.66 -7.79
C PRO A 86 14.59 -1.01 -6.42
N HIS A 87 15.12 0.18 -6.14
CA HIS A 87 14.74 0.95 -4.95
C HIS A 87 13.39 1.66 -5.09
N ILE A 88 12.84 1.71 -6.31
CA ILE A 88 11.47 2.16 -6.54
C ILE A 88 10.52 0.99 -6.30
N ILE A 89 9.58 1.20 -5.39
CA ILE A 89 8.61 0.19 -4.96
C ILE A 89 7.20 0.68 -5.26
N TRP A 90 6.38 -0.20 -5.80
CA TRP A 90 4.97 0.03 -6.02
C TRP A 90 4.13 -0.92 -5.18
N VAL A 91 3.11 -0.38 -4.52
CA VAL A 91 2.18 -1.13 -3.68
C VAL A 91 0.74 -0.86 -4.11
N GLY A 92 0.01 -1.92 -4.37
CA GLY A 92 -1.43 -1.89 -4.59
C GLY A 92 -2.17 -2.22 -3.30
N THR A 93 -3.02 -1.30 -2.83
CA THR A 93 -3.76 -1.48 -1.60
C THR A 93 -5.09 -2.21 -1.83
N GLY A 94 -5.63 -2.81 -0.75
CA GLY A 94 -6.82 -3.63 -0.78
C GLY A 94 -6.52 -5.08 -1.17
N GLU A 95 -6.76 -5.99 -0.23
CA GLU A 95 -6.50 -7.42 -0.43
C GLU A 95 -7.31 -7.98 -1.60
N ASN A 96 -6.66 -8.75 -2.47
CA ASN A 96 -7.19 -9.21 -3.75
C ASN A 96 -7.93 -10.57 -3.70
N VAL A 97 -8.47 -10.94 -2.57
CA VAL A 97 -9.26 -12.18 -2.41
C VAL A 97 -10.74 -11.86 -2.23
N GLY A 98 -11.60 -12.73 -2.71
CA GLY A 98 -13.04 -12.66 -2.45
C GLY A 98 -13.37 -13.11 -1.03
N GLY A 99 -13.95 -12.22 -0.22
CA GLY A 99 -14.33 -12.56 1.15
C GLY A 99 -14.88 -11.37 1.94
N ARG A 100 -15.75 -11.64 2.89
CA ARG A 100 -16.40 -10.59 3.71
C ARG A 100 -15.45 -9.95 4.74
N HIS A 101 -14.28 -10.53 4.94
CA HIS A 101 -13.29 -10.11 5.93
C HIS A 101 -12.17 -9.25 5.33
N VAL A 102 -12.16 -9.04 4.01
CA VAL A 102 -11.12 -8.23 3.35
C VAL A 102 -11.35 -6.74 3.60
N ALA A 103 -10.28 -6.06 3.96
CA ALA A 103 -10.30 -4.62 4.12
C ALA A 103 -10.02 -3.92 2.78
N TYR A 104 -10.57 -2.73 2.64
CA TYR A 104 -10.42 -1.91 1.44
C TYR A 104 -9.08 -1.20 1.40
N GLY A 105 -8.58 -1.03 0.17
CA GLY A 105 -7.51 -0.13 -0.15
C GLY A 105 -8.02 1.27 -0.55
N ASP A 106 -7.07 2.16 -0.77
CA ASP A 106 -7.30 3.54 -1.19
C ASP A 106 -6.41 3.94 -2.38
N GLY A 107 -6.05 2.96 -3.20
CA GLY A 107 -5.32 3.15 -4.42
C GLY A 107 -3.92 2.55 -4.45
N ILE A 108 -3.09 3.13 -5.31
CA ILE A 108 -1.73 2.70 -5.56
C ILE A 108 -0.74 3.66 -4.89
N TYR A 109 0.34 3.12 -4.35
CA TYR A 109 1.40 3.88 -3.72
C TYR A 109 2.75 3.60 -4.38
N LYS A 110 3.60 4.63 -4.42
CA LYS A 110 4.97 4.57 -4.89
C LYS A 110 5.92 5.02 -3.78
N SER A 111 7.00 4.30 -3.59
CA SER A 111 8.17 4.74 -2.84
C SER A 111 9.34 4.87 -3.81
N GLU A 112 10.16 5.91 -3.64
CA GLU A 112 11.37 6.17 -4.42
C GLU A 112 12.64 6.03 -3.56
N ASP A 113 12.50 5.52 -2.33
CA ASP A 113 13.54 5.46 -1.32
C ASP A 113 13.54 4.13 -0.53
N SER A 114 13.25 3.03 -1.22
CA SER A 114 13.24 1.68 -0.63
C SER A 114 12.24 1.53 0.53
N GLY A 115 11.12 2.28 0.49
CA GLY A 115 10.03 2.19 1.46
C GLY A 115 10.15 3.12 2.68
N GLU A 116 11.08 4.07 2.69
CA GLU A 116 11.16 5.03 3.79
C GLU A 116 10.05 6.09 3.71
N SER A 117 9.64 6.48 2.49
CA SER A 117 8.49 7.35 2.26
C SER A 117 7.58 6.84 1.14
N TRP A 118 6.30 7.26 1.15
CA TRP A 118 5.29 6.79 0.23
C TRP A 118 4.42 7.93 -0.28
N LYS A 119 4.15 7.93 -1.59
CA LYS A 119 3.23 8.84 -2.28
C LYS A 119 2.06 8.04 -2.85
N ASN A 120 0.81 8.47 -2.57
CA ASN A 120 -0.35 7.90 -3.25
C ASN A 120 -0.41 8.41 -4.69
N MET A 121 -0.42 7.49 -5.66
CA MET A 121 -0.36 7.74 -7.09
C MET A 121 -1.73 7.60 -7.78
N GLY A 122 -2.82 7.63 -7.03
CA GLY A 122 -4.18 7.61 -7.60
C GLY A 122 -4.89 6.26 -7.48
N LEU A 123 -5.89 6.05 -8.33
CA LEU A 123 -6.82 4.92 -8.30
C LEU A 123 -7.46 4.72 -6.91
N LYS A 124 -7.89 5.83 -6.28
CA LYS A 124 -8.35 5.86 -4.88
C LYS A 124 -9.67 5.12 -4.65
N LYS A 125 -10.44 4.88 -5.73
CA LYS A 125 -11.71 4.15 -5.71
C LYS A 125 -11.54 2.70 -6.20
N SER A 126 -10.29 2.22 -6.32
CA SER A 126 -9.99 0.84 -6.74
C SER A 126 -10.45 -0.20 -5.73
N GLU A 127 -10.51 0.15 -4.46
CA GLU A 127 -10.77 -0.70 -3.30
C GLU A 127 -9.83 -1.91 -3.19
N HIS A 128 -9.54 -2.61 -4.31
CA HIS A 128 -8.70 -3.80 -4.35
C HIS A 128 -7.83 -3.80 -5.61
N ILE A 129 -6.51 -3.75 -5.44
CA ILE A 129 -5.54 -3.85 -6.53
C ILE A 129 -4.87 -5.22 -6.47
N SER A 130 -5.04 -6.00 -7.53
CA SER A 130 -4.58 -7.38 -7.59
C SER A 130 -3.19 -7.55 -8.18
N LYS A 131 -2.78 -6.64 -9.08
CA LYS A 131 -1.47 -6.74 -9.74
C LYS A 131 -0.99 -5.40 -10.26
N ILE A 132 0.33 -5.20 -10.14
CA ILE A 132 1.07 -4.10 -10.76
C ILE A 132 2.16 -4.72 -11.61
N ILE A 133 2.30 -4.26 -12.85
CA ILE A 133 3.37 -4.66 -13.76
C ILE A 133 4.05 -3.41 -14.28
N ILE A 134 5.36 -3.31 -14.09
CA ILE A 134 6.20 -2.25 -14.64
C ILE A 134 6.89 -2.80 -15.90
N HIS A 135 6.95 -1.99 -16.94
CA HIS A 135 7.61 -2.41 -18.18
C HIS A 135 9.12 -2.63 -17.95
N PRO A 136 9.69 -3.77 -18.39
CA PRO A 136 11.06 -4.17 -18.02
C PRO A 136 12.18 -3.26 -18.53
N LYS A 137 11.89 -2.33 -19.46
CA LYS A 137 12.87 -1.40 -20.06
C LYS A 137 12.43 0.06 -20.02
N ASN A 138 11.30 0.38 -19.40
CA ASN A 138 10.81 1.75 -19.28
C ASN A 138 9.93 1.88 -18.06
N SER A 139 10.46 2.46 -17.01
CA SER A 139 9.78 2.66 -15.71
C SER A 139 8.55 3.58 -15.76
N ASP A 140 8.40 4.37 -16.84
CA ASP A 140 7.22 5.22 -17.02
C ASP A 140 5.97 4.43 -17.43
N ILE A 141 6.15 3.21 -17.95
CA ILE A 141 5.06 2.38 -18.44
C ILE A 141 4.67 1.37 -17.39
N ILE A 142 3.45 1.51 -16.86
CA ILE A 142 2.94 0.69 -15.76
C ILE A 142 1.52 0.25 -16.08
N TRP A 143 1.20 -1.01 -15.74
CA TRP A 143 -0.17 -1.53 -15.79
C TRP A 143 -0.60 -1.93 -14.39
N VAL A 144 -1.87 -1.63 -14.08
CA VAL A 144 -2.51 -1.94 -12.81
C VAL A 144 -3.82 -2.66 -13.07
N ALA A 145 -3.98 -3.84 -12.46
CA ALA A 145 -5.24 -4.56 -12.45
C ALA A 145 -6.00 -4.26 -11.16
N SER A 146 -7.09 -3.51 -11.30
CA SER A 146 -7.98 -3.13 -10.20
C SER A 146 -9.26 -3.99 -10.24
N GLN A 147 -9.58 -4.64 -9.13
CA GLN A 147 -10.82 -5.40 -9.00
C GLN A 147 -12.04 -4.49 -8.78
N GLY A 148 -11.83 -3.29 -8.25
CA GLY A 148 -12.92 -2.42 -7.81
C GLY A 148 -13.69 -2.99 -6.61
N PRO A 149 -14.84 -2.42 -6.29
CA PRO A 149 -15.70 -2.89 -5.23
C PRO A 149 -16.09 -4.36 -5.40
N LEU A 150 -15.95 -5.20 -4.36
CA LEU A 150 -16.30 -6.63 -4.43
C LEU A 150 -17.83 -6.87 -4.44
N TRP A 151 -18.58 -5.96 -3.82
CA TRP A 151 -20.01 -6.16 -3.54
C TRP A 151 -20.92 -5.16 -4.22
N SER A 152 -20.38 -4.28 -5.07
CA SER A 152 -21.12 -3.29 -5.83
C SER A 152 -20.53 -3.12 -7.24
N LYS A 153 -21.28 -2.45 -8.11
CA LYS A 153 -20.80 -2.01 -9.42
C LYS A 153 -20.05 -0.70 -9.29
N GLY A 154 -19.21 -0.39 -10.29
CA GLY A 154 -18.50 0.87 -10.38
C GLY A 154 -17.15 0.86 -9.67
N GLY A 155 -16.75 2.02 -9.14
CA GLY A 155 -15.39 2.25 -8.69
C GLY A 155 -14.41 2.32 -9.86
N GLU A 156 -13.13 2.22 -9.55
CA GLU A 156 -12.06 2.15 -10.56
C GLU A 156 -11.73 0.68 -10.86
N ARG A 157 -12.71 -0.04 -11.44
CA ARG A 157 -12.57 -1.46 -11.85
C ARG A 157 -11.97 -1.53 -13.25
N GLY A 158 -11.00 -2.42 -13.48
CA GLY A 158 -10.45 -2.68 -14.80
C GLY A 158 -8.92 -2.73 -14.82
N VAL A 159 -8.36 -2.66 -16.01
CA VAL A 159 -6.92 -2.53 -16.22
C VAL A 159 -6.62 -1.09 -16.59
N TYR A 160 -5.72 -0.49 -15.83
CA TYR A 160 -5.23 0.86 -16.04
C TYR A 160 -3.79 0.84 -16.52
N LYS A 161 -3.44 1.78 -17.40
CA LYS A 161 -2.10 1.99 -17.91
C LYS A 161 -1.65 3.41 -17.61
N SER A 162 -0.43 3.56 -17.13
CA SER A 162 0.32 4.82 -17.12
C SER A 162 1.43 4.77 -18.16
N THR A 163 1.81 5.94 -18.67
CA THR A 163 2.97 6.15 -19.55
C THR A 163 3.83 7.32 -19.08
N ASP A 164 3.60 7.79 -17.86
CA ASP A 164 4.24 8.95 -17.23
C ASP A 164 4.69 8.65 -15.78
N GLY A 165 5.07 7.41 -15.51
CA GLY A 165 5.56 7.01 -14.18
C GLY A 165 4.48 7.01 -13.10
N GLY A 166 3.19 6.89 -13.48
CA GLY A 166 2.06 6.80 -12.57
C GLY A 166 1.42 8.15 -12.21
N GLU A 167 1.81 9.24 -12.85
CA GLU A 167 1.19 10.56 -12.61
C GLU A 167 -0.24 10.61 -13.17
N SER A 168 -0.50 9.89 -14.26
CA SER A 168 -1.85 9.72 -14.80
C SER A 168 -2.16 8.26 -15.19
N TRP A 169 -3.45 7.94 -15.21
CA TRP A 169 -3.94 6.58 -15.49
C TRP A 169 -5.02 6.59 -16.55
N ILE A 170 -4.89 5.75 -17.57
CA ILE A 170 -5.86 5.53 -18.64
C ILE A 170 -6.42 4.12 -18.47
N GLN A 171 -7.74 3.99 -18.36
CA GLN A 171 -8.38 2.69 -18.36
C GLN A 171 -8.27 2.06 -19.76
N THR A 172 -7.67 0.89 -19.84
CA THR A 172 -7.44 0.15 -21.10
C THR A 172 -8.38 -1.04 -21.25
N LEU A 173 -8.91 -1.54 -20.15
CA LEU A 173 -9.90 -2.62 -20.10
C LEU A 173 -10.81 -2.41 -18.89
N GLY A 174 -12.10 -2.49 -19.08
CA GLY A 174 -13.12 -2.39 -18.03
C GLY A 174 -14.46 -2.02 -18.64
N ASP A 175 -15.54 -2.35 -17.94
CA ASP A 175 -16.89 -1.93 -18.32
C ASP A 175 -17.13 -0.51 -17.77
N ASN A 176 -17.68 0.35 -18.61
CA ASN A 176 -18.18 1.70 -18.25
C ASN A 176 -19.50 1.60 -17.48
#